data_e6af14b27de3d6ec59f2862aa819dfd5
#
_entry.id   e6af14b27de3d6ec59f2862aa819dfd5
#
_cell.length_a   1.000
_cell.length_b   1.000
_cell.length_c   1.000
_cell.angle_alpha   90.00
_cell.angle_beta   90.00
_cell.angle_gamma   90.00
#
_symmetry.space_group_name_H-M   'P 1'
#
loop_
_entity.id
_entity.type
_entity.pdbx_description
1 polymer ?
#
loop_
_entity_poly.entity_id
_entity_poly.type
_entity_poly.pdbx_seq_one_letter_code
_entity_poly.pdbx_strand_id
1 'polypeptide(L)'
;MINNLELTSTRPGITLAGFRITPAFAAAFCVLLVTAISLFTSPYIGMADNGDFYRIIYSNGLYFNAPDYDSQYFGYFVKQFGIFQYFNENSTMVVSSQSLFIKLAIFVNKLFFSREVFDIRFQAAIYTLLYVAAVYLLVEAITLKMSPKRGMAVAALAVFIFGDTGYTNYFSSFFGESLVMVTMILVFASWLLLYRKRYNDYAMLAILLISTLILTTSKQQNAPVGMVISLLSIPLVLIRRDKLFRWVTLLSAGLMMFAGIATYLNISKEFVNINQYHAMTRGVLMESKNPETALGSFGINEQYAILKENTYYDQYGTVDVKSELLDKNFYSRYGFVSILTYYASHPNELGSILDTAAESAYKIKPAAMGNYELSAGKEFRAQSHFFSLYSTLKEKLAPRPFAFILLWMAVTIGVYMPSFVRSIRTRDFRGMQRLLVILATMLVGLSGIVVSIIGAGDADIAKHEFLFTLAFDLIIFQTAASVIGRGISSRRSVPSAPSARPLKEYPALNKGVGM
;
A
#
# COMPACT_ATOMS: atom_id res chain seq x y z
N MET A 1 -34.09 -26.39 -21.49
CA MET A 1 -34.58 -25.08 -21.01
C MET A 1 -34.13 -24.95 -19.56
N ILE A 2 -33.01 -24.31 -19.36
CA ILE A 2 -32.44 -24.05 -18.02
C ILE A 2 -32.69 -22.57 -17.74
N ASN A 3 -33.55 -22.35 -16.75
CA ASN A 3 -33.94 -21.03 -16.29
C ASN A 3 -32.71 -20.15 -15.94
N ASN A 4 -32.47 -19.11 -16.72
CA ASN A 4 -31.69 -17.97 -16.33
C ASN A 4 -32.40 -17.24 -15.18
N LEU A 5 -32.15 -17.66 -13.94
CA LEU A 5 -32.41 -16.85 -12.77
C LEU A 5 -31.34 -15.75 -12.78
N GLU A 6 -31.68 -14.64 -13.41
CA GLU A 6 -30.97 -13.38 -13.27
C GLU A 6 -30.91 -13.00 -11.79
N LEU A 7 -29.74 -13.19 -11.21
CA LEU A 7 -29.38 -12.56 -9.96
C LEU A 7 -29.21 -11.06 -10.22
N THR A 8 -30.30 -10.33 -10.37
CA THR A 8 -30.34 -8.88 -10.24
C THR A 8 -30.07 -8.52 -8.78
N SER A 9 -28.82 -8.68 -8.37
CA SER A 9 -28.34 -8.08 -7.13
C SER A 9 -28.44 -6.57 -7.30
N THR A 10 -29.54 -6.00 -6.81
CA THR A 10 -29.73 -4.55 -6.80
C THR A 10 -28.56 -3.92 -6.03
N ARG A 11 -27.76 -3.11 -6.72
CA ARG A 11 -26.64 -2.38 -6.10
C ARG A 11 -27.15 -1.59 -4.92
N PRO A 12 -26.48 -1.57 -3.76
CA PRO A 12 -26.84 -0.65 -2.69
C PRO A 12 -26.71 0.79 -3.26
N GLY A 13 -27.69 1.63 -3.02
CA GLY A 13 -27.66 3.02 -3.48
C GLY A 13 -28.82 3.80 -2.90
N ILE A 14 -28.66 5.12 -2.79
CA ILE A 14 -29.68 6.09 -2.40
C ILE A 14 -30.11 6.82 -3.67
N THR A 15 -31.41 6.99 -3.86
CA THR A 15 -31.93 7.80 -4.97
C THR A 15 -32.01 9.25 -4.53
N LEU A 16 -31.28 10.15 -5.20
CA LEU A 16 -31.30 11.58 -4.99
C LEU A 16 -31.61 12.26 -6.32
N ALA A 17 -32.63 13.10 -6.38
CA ALA A 17 -33.04 13.79 -7.61
C ALA A 17 -33.18 12.87 -8.84
N GLY A 18 -33.69 11.64 -8.67
CA GLY A 18 -33.87 10.67 -9.76
C GLY A 18 -32.61 9.85 -10.11
N PHE A 19 -31.44 10.21 -9.60
CA PHE A 19 -30.19 9.49 -9.82
C PHE A 19 -29.88 8.54 -8.67
N ARG A 20 -29.47 7.31 -9.01
CA ARG A 20 -29.06 6.31 -8.01
C ARG A 20 -27.58 6.45 -7.70
N ILE A 21 -27.25 7.01 -6.54
CA ILE A 21 -25.88 7.17 -6.05
C ILE A 21 -25.47 5.89 -5.29
N THR A 22 -24.45 5.19 -5.80
CA THR A 22 -23.88 4.02 -5.10
C THR A 22 -22.84 4.47 -4.07
N PRO A 23 -22.60 3.67 -2.99
CA PRO A 23 -21.55 3.97 -2.02
C PRO A 23 -20.16 4.14 -2.65
N ALA A 24 -19.85 3.29 -3.65
CA ALA A 24 -18.59 3.36 -4.38
C ALA A 24 -18.42 4.67 -5.15
N PHE A 25 -19.49 5.11 -5.85
CA PHE A 25 -19.47 6.38 -6.56
C PHE A 25 -19.34 7.56 -5.59
N ALA A 26 -20.11 7.56 -4.48
CA ALA A 26 -20.06 8.62 -3.49
C ALA A 26 -18.65 8.75 -2.87
N ALA A 27 -18.03 7.63 -2.48
CA ALA A 27 -16.67 7.65 -1.95
C ALA A 27 -15.65 8.16 -2.96
N ALA A 28 -15.67 7.62 -4.18
CA ALA A 28 -14.77 8.02 -5.26
C ALA A 28 -14.90 9.50 -5.61
N PHE A 29 -16.12 10.00 -5.69
CA PHE A 29 -16.39 11.41 -5.98
C PHE A 29 -15.92 12.34 -4.85
N CYS A 30 -16.18 12.01 -3.59
CA CYS A 30 -15.70 12.81 -2.46
C CYS A 30 -14.16 12.81 -2.38
N VAL A 31 -13.52 11.65 -2.58
CA VAL A 31 -12.05 11.56 -2.64
C VAL A 31 -11.50 12.40 -3.80
N LEU A 32 -12.14 12.35 -4.97
CA LEU A 32 -11.76 13.22 -6.10
C LEU A 32 -11.83 14.70 -5.72
N LEU A 33 -12.93 15.13 -5.07
CA LEU A 33 -13.10 16.54 -4.68
C LEU A 33 -12.03 16.98 -3.67
N VAL A 34 -11.81 16.21 -2.62
CA VAL A 34 -10.77 16.54 -1.61
C VAL A 34 -9.39 16.63 -2.26
N THR A 35 -9.04 15.64 -3.09
CA THR A 35 -7.77 15.60 -3.80
C THR A 35 -7.64 16.76 -4.78
N ALA A 36 -8.70 17.08 -5.54
CA ALA A 36 -8.69 18.18 -6.49
C ALA A 36 -8.52 19.54 -5.80
N ILE A 37 -9.20 19.77 -4.69
CA ILE A 37 -9.04 21.00 -3.90
C ILE A 37 -7.60 21.10 -3.38
N SER A 38 -7.05 20.01 -2.83
CA SER A 38 -5.69 20.02 -2.27
C SER A 38 -4.61 20.27 -3.32
N LEU A 39 -4.66 19.57 -4.46
CA LEU A 39 -3.54 19.55 -5.42
C LEU A 39 -3.65 20.60 -6.52
N PHE A 40 -4.87 21.07 -6.85
CA PHE A 40 -5.11 21.90 -8.03
C PHE A 40 -5.67 23.29 -7.72
N THR A 41 -5.91 23.62 -6.43
CA THR A 41 -6.31 25.00 -6.02
C THR A 41 -5.22 25.62 -5.14
N SER A 42 -5.03 26.95 -5.26
CA SER A 42 -4.05 27.67 -4.44
C SER A 42 -4.53 27.84 -2.98
N PRO A 43 -3.64 27.69 -1.98
CA PRO A 43 -2.25 27.28 -2.10
C PRO A 43 -2.12 25.81 -2.48
N TYR A 44 -1.34 25.52 -3.52
CA TYR A 44 -1.12 24.15 -3.99
C TYR A 44 -0.39 23.34 -2.92
N ILE A 45 -0.83 22.11 -2.74
CA ILE A 45 -0.24 21.20 -1.77
C ILE A 45 0.51 20.08 -2.50
N GLY A 46 1.69 19.76 -2.00
CA GLY A 46 2.53 18.68 -2.50
C GLY A 46 3.48 18.22 -1.41
N MET A 47 4.58 17.61 -1.78
CA MET A 47 5.64 17.25 -0.84
C MET A 47 6.99 17.82 -1.28
N ALA A 48 7.71 18.41 -0.34
CA ALA A 48 9.09 18.86 -0.55
C ALA A 48 10.01 17.66 -0.86
N ASP A 49 11.03 17.90 -1.66
CA ASP A 49 12.10 16.93 -1.90
C ASP A 49 12.94 16.75 -0.62
N ASN A 50 13.29 15.52 -0.29
CA ASN A 50 14.26 15.18 0.76
C ASN A 50 15.66 14.85 0.20
N GLY A 51 15.92 15.22 -1.05
CA GLY A 51 17.14 14.89 -1.77
C GLY A 51 17.05 13.62 -2.63
N ASP A 52 15.88 12.96 -2.73
CA ASP A 52 15.71 11.72 -3.50
C ASP A 52 15.25 11.94 -4.94
N PHE A 53 14.68 13.11 -5.27
CA PHE A 53 14.07 13.34 -6.58
C PHE A 53 15.06 13.20 -7.73
N TYR A 54 16.32 13.62 -7.56
CA TYR A 54 17.33 13.55 -8.61
C TYR A 54 17.47 12.14 -9.19
N ARG A 55 17.29 11.10 -8.35
CA ARG A 55 17.48 9.70 -8.74
C ARG A 55 16.53 9.26 -9.85
N ILE A 56 15.37 9.90 -9.95
CA ILE A 56 14.34 9.53 -10.92
C ILE A 56 14.10 10.62 -11.97
N ILE A 57 14.24 11.90 -11.64
CA ILE A 57 13.91 12.96 -12.58
C ILE A 57 14.93 13.05 -13.72
N TYR A 58 16.24 12.96 -13.44
CA TYR A 58 17.28 13.04 -14.47
C TYR A 58 17.15 11.90 -15.49
N SER A 59 16.94 10.68 -15.04
CA SER A 59 16.73 9.52 -15.94
C SER A 59 15.46 9.59 -16.77
N ASN A 60 14.51 10.47 -16.40
CA ASN A 60 13.27 10.71 -17.12
C ASN A 60 13.27 11.99 -17.98
N GLY A 61 14.42 12.67 -18.08
CA GLY A 61 14.57 13.86 -18.93
C GLY A 61 14.11 15.15 -18.26
N LEU A 62 14.07 15.20 -16.93
CA LEU A 62 13.75 16.38 -16.14
C LEU A 62 14.99 16.84 -15.37
N TYR A 63 15.02 18.12 -14.98
CA TYR A 63 16.06 18.70 -14.14
C TYR A 63 15.49 19.79 -13.21
N PHE A 64 16.23 20.09 -12.14
CA PHE A 64 15.90 21.20 -11.25
C PHE A 64 16.22 22.52 -11.93
N ASN A 65 15.22 23.37 -12.15
CA ASN A 65 15.36 24.65 -12.85
C ASN A 65 15.08 25.87 -11.97
N ALA A 66 14.70 25.69 -10.71
CA ALA A 66 14.56 26.78 -9.76
C ALA A 66 15.95 27.25 -9.31
N PRO A 67 16.29 28.57 -9.39
CA PRO A 67 17.62 29.08 -9.07
C PRO A 67 18.08 28.85 -7.62
N ASP A 68 17.10 28.74 -6.71
CA ASP A 68 17.27 28.55 -5.27
C ASP A 68 16.79 27.19 -4.79
N TYR A 69 16.85 26.18 -5.67
CA TYR A 69 16.29 24.84 -5.37
C TYR A 69 16.91 24.25 -4.09
N ASP A 70 18.23 24.45 -3.88
CA ASP A 70 18.94 23.91 -2.73
C ASP A 70 18.39 24.43 -1.38
N SER A 71 17.88 25.66 -1.35
CA SER A 71 17.25 26.23 -0.15
C SER A 71 15.86 25.68 0.13
N GLN A 72 15.26 24.97 -0.83
CA GLN A 72 13.88 24.45 -0.75
C GLN A 72 13.80 23.00 -0.28
N TYR A 73 14.93 22.27 -0.24
CA TYR A 73 14.94 20.90 0.27
C TYR A 73 14.30 20.80 1.65
N PHE A 74 13.50 19.75 1.85
CA PHE A 74 12.70 19.51 3.05
C PHE A 74 11.63 20.56 3.36
N GLY A 75 11.84 21.81 2.97
CA GLY A 75 11.01 22.95 3.39
C GLY A 75 9.81 23.19 2.51
N TYR A 76 10.03 23.22 1.21
CA TYR A 76 9.04 23.70 0.27
C TYR A 76 8.83 22.75 -0.90
N PHE A 77 7.57 22.63 -1.30
CA PHE A 77 7.16 21.89 -2.48
C PHE A 77 7.47 22.70 -3.74
N VAL A 78 8.15 22.09 -4.70
CA VAL A 78 8.44 22.69 -6.00
C VAL A 78 7.51 22.13 -7.06
N LYS A 79 6.77 23.01 -7.73
CA LYS A 79 5.76 22.63 -8.72
C LYS A 79 6.32 22.41 -10.12
N GLN A 80 7.37 23.12 -10.51
CA GLN A 80 7.87 23.15 -11.88
C GLN A 80 9.31 22.70 -11.98
N PHE A 81 9.60 21.93 -13.04
CA PHE A 81 10.91 21.36 -13.36
C PHE A 81 11.24 21.65 -14.82
N GLY A 82 12.52 21.71 -15.15
CA GLY A 82 12.96 21.84 -16.54
C GLY A 82 12.87 20.51 -17.28
N ILE A 83 12.59 20.58 -18.60
CA ILE A 83 12.63 19.41 -19.49
C ILE A 83 13.87 19.53 -20.35
N PHE A 84 14.74 18.52 -20.35
CA PHE A 84 15.90 18.48 -21.23
C PHE A 84 15.50 18.60 -22.70
N GLN A 85 16.17 19.49 -23.42
CA GLN A 85 15.97 19.76 -24.86
C GLN A 85 16.97 19.01 -25.75
N TYR A 86 17.90 18.30 -25.15
CA TYR A 86 18.95 17.52 -25.83
C TYR A 86 19.02 16.11 -25.22
N PHE A 87 19.80 15.24 -25.84
CA PHE A 87 20.00 13.91 -25.34
C PHE A 87 20.65 13.93 -23.94
N ASN A 88 20.00 13.24 -23.01
CA ASN A 88 20.49 13.15 -21.64
C ASN A 88 21.31 11.86 -21.48
N GLU A 89 22.63 12.01 -21.30
CA GLU A 89 23.57 10.90 -21.12
C GLU A 89 23.59 10.34 -19.68
N ASN A 90 22.85 10.94 -18.75
CA ASN A 90 22.79 10.46 -17.38
C ASN A 90 22.28 9.02 -17.35
N SER A 91 23.08 8.14 -16.75
CA SER A 91 22.69 6.74 -16.55
C SER A 91 21.50 6.66 -15.59
N THR A 92 20.63 5.68 -15.82
CA THR A 92 19.51 5.40 -14.92
C THR A 92 20.05 4.82 -13.61
N MET A 93 19.97 5.59 -12.53
CA MET A 93 20.34 5.12 -11.19
C MET A 93 19.33 4.12 -10.65
N VAL A 94 18.04 4.30 -11.00
CA VAL A 94 16.95 3.48 -10.52
C VAL A 94 16.09 3.00 -11.69
N VAL A 95 15.97 1.69 -11.86
CA VAL A 95 14.95 1.10 -12.73
C VAL A 95 13.65 1.01 -11.92
N SER A 96 12.64 1.77 -12.35
CA SER A 96 11.34 1.83 -11.68
C SER A 96 10.19 1.93 -12.67
N SER A 97 9.12 1.19 -12.42
CA SER A 97 7.85 1.34 -13.16
C SER A 97 7.23 2.72 -13.00
N GLN A 98 7.62 3.51 -11.98
CA GLN A 98 7.22 4.91 -11.84
C GLN A 98 7.61 5.74 -13.07
N SER A 99 8.74 5.43 -13.72
CA SER A 99 9.20 6.11 -14.93
C SER A 99 8.14 6.09 -16.07
N LEU A 100 7.32 5.05 -16.15
CA LEU A 100 6.25 4.97 -17.15
C LEU A 100 5.22 6.09 -16.95
N PHE A 101 4.86 6.36 -15.70
CA PHE A 101 3.88 7.39 -15.34
C PHE A 101 4.46 8.79 -15.46
N ILE A 102 5.73 8.98 -15.09
CA ILE A 102 6.45 10.25 -15.28
C ILE A 102 6.54 10.58 -16.77
N LYS A 103 6.95 9.63 -17.62
CA LYS A 103 7.03 9.83 -19.07
C LYS A 103 5.66 10.12 -19.68
N LEU A 104 4.60 9.44 -19.24
CA LEU A 104 3.23 9.74 -19.65
C LEU A 104 2.84 11.16 -19.22
N ALA A 105 3.16 11.57 -17.99
CA ALA A 105 2.88 12.93 -17.50
C ALA A 105 3.64 14.00 -18.30
N ILE A 106 4.92 13.76 -18.63
CA ILE A 106 5.72 14.67 -19.48
C ILE A 106 5.10 14.75 -20.88
N PHE A 107 4.65 13.63 -21.45
CA PHE A 107 3.98 13.62 -22.76
C PHE A 107 2.72 14.48 -22.75
N VAL A 108 1.84 14.28 -21.75
CA VAL A 108 0.60 15.07 -21.61
C VAL A 108 0.94 16.56 -21.35
N ASN A 109 1.92 16.84 -20.51
CA ASN A 109 2.39 18.21 -20.25
C ASN A 109 2.87 18.90 -21.52
N LYS A 110 3.65 18.21 -22.38
CA LYS A 110 4.13 18.75 -23.66
C LYS A 110 3.01 19.06 -24.65
N LEU A 111 1.88 18.35 -24.57
CA LEU A 111 0.73 18.58 -25.43
C LEU A 111 -0.12 19.78 -24.97
N PHE A 112 -0.27 20.00 -23.66
CA PHE A 112 -1.26 20.94 -23.13
C PHE A 112 -0.67 22.15 -22.39
N PHE A 113 0.61 22.16 -22.07
CA PHE A 113 1.21 23.22 -21.28
C PHE A 113 2.53 23.75 -21.88
N SER A 114 3.65 23.01 -21.77
CA SER A 114 4.96 23.47 -22.22
C SER A 114 5.85 22.31 -22.67
N ARG A 115 6.73 22.58 -23.64
CA ARG A 115 7.77 21.64 -24.07
C ARG A 115 9.08 21.78 -23.28
N GLU A 116 9.24 22.87 -22.55
CA GLU A 116 10.47 23.22 -21.82
C GLU A 116 10.32 23.08 -20.32
N VAL A 117 9.11 23.31 -19.80
CA VAL A 117 8.78 23.26 -18.37
C VAL A 117 7.77 22.16 -18.11
N PHE A 118 8.07 21.30 -17.16
CA PHE A 118 7.17 20.28 -16.64
C PHE A 118 6.49 20.78 -15.37
N ASP A 119 5.16 20.78 -15.35
CA ASP A 119 4.37 21.03 -14.16
C ASP A 119 3.93 19.69 -13.55
N ILE A 120 4.32 19.44 -12.31
CA ILE A 120 4.08 18.16 -11.62
C ILE A 120 2.61 17.83 -11.45
N ARG A 121 1.71 18.82 -11.58
CA ARG A 121 0.26 18.62 -11.52
C ARG A 121 -0.27 17.73 -12.64
N PHE A 122 0.41 17.62 -13.78
CA PHE A 122 0.06 16.63 -14.81
C PHE A 122 0.25 15.21 -14.32
N GLN A 123 1.33 14.95 -13.57
CA GLN A 123 1.53 13.66 -12.90
C GLN A 123 0.48 13.44 -11.81
N ALA A 124 0.22 14.45 -10.98
CA ALA A 124 -0.80 14.41 -9.94
C ALA A 124 -2.19 14.09 -10.50
N ALA A 125 -2.55 14.63 -11.67
CA ALA A 125 -3.82 14.34 -12.33
C ALA A 125 -3.93 12.87 -12.74
N ILE A 126 -2.87 12.29 -13.32
CA ILE A 126 -2.84 10.87 -13.69
C ILE A 126 -3.01 9.99 -12.45
N TYR A 127 -2.25 10.24 -11.39
CA TYR A 127 -2.37 9.48 -10.15
C TYR A 127 -3.75 9.66 -9.50
N THR A 128 -4.31 10.87 -9.51
CA THR A 128 -5.66 11.13 -8.99
C THR A 128 -6.72 10.29 -9.72
N LEU A 129 -6.68 10.23 -11.06
CA LEU A 129 -7.64 9.44 -11.85
C LEU A 129 -7.53 7.93 -11.53
N LEU A 130 -6.32 7.40 -11.47
CA LEU A 130 -6.08 6.00 -11.14
C LEU A 130 -6.49 5.69 -9.69
N TYR A 131 -6.21 6.61 -8.78
CA TYR A 131 -6.56 6.48 -7.38
C TYR A 131 -8.07 6.47 -7.14
N VAL A 132 -8.79 7.38 -7.76
CA VAL A 132 -10.25 7.45 -7.69
C VAL A 132 -10.89 6.16 -8.21
N ALA A 133 -10.36 5.61 -9.32
CA ALA A 133 -10.79 4.31 -9.82
C ALA A 133 -10.48 3.16 -8.83
N ALA A 134 -9.31 3.18 -8.19
CA ALA A 134 -8.93 2.20 -7.17
C ALA A 134 -9.86 2.25 -5.95
N VAL A 135 -10.15 3.44 -5.43
CA VAL A 135 -11.08 3.64 -4.31
C VAL A 135 -12.50 3.21 -4.69
N TYR A 136 -12.95 3.53 -5.92
CA TYR A 136 -14.24 3.05 -6.43
C TYR A 136 -14.32 1.51 -6.36
N LEU A 137 -13.34 0.82 -6.91
CA LEU A 137 -13.32 -0.66 -6.93
C LEU A 137 -13.23 -1.25 -5.51
N LEU A 138 -12.45 -0.62 -4.63
CA LEU A 138 -12.32 -1.03 -3.23
C LEU A 138 -13.67 -0.95 -2.50
N VAL A 139 -14.33 0.21 -2.58
CA VAL A 139 -15.61 0.42 -1.89
C VAL A 139 -16.70 -0.44 -2.50
N GLU A 140 -16.72 -0.64 -3.83
CA GLU A 140 -17.66 -1.55 -4.48
C GLU A 140 -17.47 -3.00 -4.00
N ALA A 141 -16.23 -3.50 -3.95
CA ALA A 141 -15.92 -4.86 -3.47
C ALA A 141 -16.47 -5.11 -2.05
N ILE A 142 -16.37 -4.12 -1.20
CA ILE A 142 -16.73 -4.23 0.21
C ILE A 142 -18.24 -4.05 0.43
N THR A 143 -18.88 -3.10 -0.25
CA THR A 143 -20.28 -2.72 0.01
C THR A 143 -21.31 -3.51 -0.79
N LEU A 144 -20.91 -4.36 -1.72
CA LEU A 144 -21.76 -5.04 -2.71
C LEU A 144 -23.02 -5.70 -2.13
N LYS A 145 -22.95 -6.25 -0.92
CA LYS A 145 -24.03 -6.97 -0.25
C LYS A 145 -24.59 -6.21 0.98
N MET A 146 -24.32 -4.92 1.09
CA MET A 146 -24.78 -4.11 2.22
C MET A 146 -26.09 -3.39 1.90
N SER A 147 -26.85 -3.03 2.93
CA SER A 147 -27.97 -2.09 2.76
C SER A 147 -27.46 -0.70 2.37
N PRO A 148 -28.26 0.13 1.69
CA PRO A 148 -27.84 1.45 1.25
C PRO A 148 -27.25 2.32 2.38
N LYS A 149 -27.90 2.38 3.54
CA LYS A 149 -27.44 3.16 4.71
C LYS A 149 -26.08 2.70 5.22
N ARG A 150 -25.89 1.37 5.36
CA ARG A 150 -24.59 0.80 5.79
C ARG A 150 -23.51 0.98 4.74
N GLY A 151 -23.85 0.85 3.47
CA GLY A 151 -22.94 1.11 2.37
C GLY A 151 -22.45 2.55 2.37
N MET A 152 -23.35 3.53 2.62
CA MET A 152 -22.96 4.94 2.71
C MET A 152 -22.08 5.23 3.94
N ALA A 153 -22.33 4.57 5.09
CA ALA A 153 -21.44 4.67 6.25
C ALA A 153 -20.02 4.15 5.94
N VAL A 154 -19.92 3.04 5.19
CA VAL A 154 -18.63 2.52 4.72
C VAL A 154 -17.99 3.49 3.70
N ALA A 155 -18.78 4.11 2.82
CA ALA A 155 -18.28 5.14 1.90
C ALA A 155 -17.70 6.34 2.65
N ALA A 156 -18.38 6.82 3.69
CA ALA A 156 -17.87 7.91 4.54
C ALA A 156 -16.56 7.52 5.25
N LEU A 157 -16.47 6.29 5.76
CA LEU A 157 -15.23 5.76 6.34
C LEU A 157 -14.09 5.69 5.29
N ALA A 158 -14.41 5.29 4.06
CA ALA A 158 -13.42 5.27 2.97
C ALA A 158 -12.91 6.67 2.65
N VAL A 159 -13.80 7.68 2.61
CA VAL A 159 -13.42 9.08 2.40
C VAL A 159 -12.55 9.58 3.56
N PHE A 160 -12.91 9.25 4.80
CA PHE A 160 -12.14 9.64 5.98
C PHE A 160 -10.71 9.08 5.97
N ILE A 161 -10.53 7.81 5.57
CA ILE A 161 -9.21 7.17 5.52
C ILE A 161 -8.46 7.54 4.24
N PHE A 162 -9.05 7.27 3.07
CA PHE A 162 -8.38 7.36 1.77
C PHE A 162 -8.51 8.75 1.12
N GLY A 163 -9.35 9.64 1.64
CA GLY A 163 -9.38 11.06 1.27
C GLY A 163 -8.34 11.91 2.01
N ASP A 164 -7.70 11.36 3.04
CA ASP A 164 -6.71 12.09 3.84
C ASP A 164 -5.54 12.59 2.99
N THR A 165 -5.24 13.88 3.10
CA THR A 165 -4.20 14.53 2.30
C THR A 165 -2.78 14.06 2.66
N GLY A 166 -2.60 13.43 3.80
CA GLY A 166 -1.35 12.71 4.11
C GLY A 166 -1.01 11.68 3.03
N TYR A 167 -2.02 11.05 2.43
CA TYR A 167 -1.85 10.14 1.30
C TYR A 167 -1.74 10.86 -0.04
N THR A 168 -2.67 11.76 -0.34
CA THR A 168 -2.80 12.33 -1.70
C THR A 168 -1.73 13.38 -2.03
N ASN A 169 -1.07 13.98 -1.02
CA ASN A 169 0.04 14.91 -1.22
C ASN A 169 1.23 14.28 -1.97
N TYR A 170 1.42 12.97 -1.85
CA TYR A 170 2.44 12.25 -2.61
C TYR A 170 2.24 12.35 -4.12
N PHE A 171 1.03 12.58 -4.63
CA PHE A 171 0.77 12.70 -6.08
C PHE A 171 1.49 13.88 -6.71
N SER A 172 1.70 14.97 -5.95
CA SER A 172 2.52 16.11 -6.32
C SER A 172 3.95 15.94 -5.78
N SER A 173 4.59 14.81 -6.07
CA SER A 173 5.98 14.52 -5.72
C SER A 173 6.55 13.43 -6.64
N PHE A 174 7.86 13.28 -6.68
CA PHE A 174 8.51 12.17 -7.38
C PHE A 174 8.77 10.96 -6.47
N PHE A 175 8.18 10.93 -5.30
CA PHE A 175 8.24 9.75 -4.43
C PHE A 175 7.42 8.59 -5.01
N GLY A 176 7.97 7.38 -4.92
CA GLY A 176 7.31 6.15 -5.41
C GLY A 176 6.04 5.77 -4.63
N GLU A 177 5.82 6.35 -3.46
CA GLU A 177 4.66 6.13 -2.59
C GLU A 177 3.33 6.41 -3.28
N SER A 178 3.28 7.38 -4.20
CA SER A 178 2.13 7.66 -5.06
C SER A 178 1.65 6.40 -5.79
N LEU A 179 2.60 5.72 -6.43
CA LEU A 179 2.33 4.53 -7.23
C LEU A 179 2.06 3.31 -6.35
N VAL A 180 2.79 3.18 -5.23
CA VAL A 180 2.56 2.13 -4.22
C VAL A 180 1.12 2.20 -3.70
N MET A 181 0.62 3.39 -3.37
CA MET A 181 -0.73 3.58 -2.88
C MET A 181 -1.79 3.15 -3.89
N VAL A 182 -1.71 3.63 -5.11
CA VAL A 182 -2.67 3.29 -6.17
C VAL A 182 -2.67 1.79 -6.44
N THR A 183 -1.50 1.21 -6.64
CA THR A 183 -1.37 -0.19 -7.04
C THR A 183 -1.70 -1.16 -5.92
N MET A 184 -1.36 -0.86 -4.67
CA MET A 184 -1.70 -1.70 -3.53
C MET A 184 -3.22 -1.76 -3.30
N ILE A 185 -3.92 -0.63 -3.44
CA ILE A 185 -5.39 -0.60 -3.37
C ILE A 185 -6.00 -1.41 -4.52
N LEU A 186 -5.46 -1.30 -5.75
CA LEU A 186 -5.93 -2.10 -6.89
C LEU A 186 -5.70 -3.60 -6.69
N VAL A 187 -4.55 -4.01 -6.15
CA VAL A 187 -4.26 -5.41 -5.79
C VAL A 187 -5.33 -5.92 -4.81
N PHE A 188 -5.55 -5.19 -3.72
CA PHE A 188 -6.50 -5.57 -2.69
C PHE A 188 -7.94 -5.62 -3.23
N ALA A 189 -8.36 -4.59 -3.95
CA ALA A 189 -9.71 -4.47 -4.51
C ALA A 189 -10.00 -5.53 -5.57
N SER A 190 -9.08 -5.76 -6.53
CA SER A 190 -9.26 -6.75 -7.59
C SER A 190 -9.36 -8.17 -7.04
N TRP A 191 -8.53 -8.51 -6.04
CA TRP A 191 -8.62 -9.82 -5.37
C TRP A 191 -9.93 -9.98 -4.61
N LEU A 192 -10.39 -8.95 -3.89
CA LEU A 192 -11.72 -8.97 -3.26
C LEU A 192 -12.86 -9.09 -4.27
N LEU A 193 -12.74 -8.49 -5.46
CA LEU A 193 -13.73 -8.59 -6.52
C LEU A 193 -13.76 -9.99 -7.15
N LEU A 194 -12.64 -10.69 -7.25
CA LEU A 194 -12.57 -12.12 -7.57
C LEU A 194 -13.34 -12.95 -6.53
N TYR A 195 -13.12 -12.69 -5.26
CA TYR A 195 -13.89 -13.32 -4.18
C TYR A 195 -15.40 -13.05 -4.32
N ARG A 196 -15.79 -11.82 -4.62
CA ARG A 196 -17.20 -11.40 -4.73
C ARG A 196 -17.89 -11.88 -6.01
N LYS A 197 -17.15 -12.31 -7.04
CA LYS A 197 -17.67 -12.66 -8.37
C LYS A 197 -18.50 -11.52 -8.99
N ARG A 198 -18.02 -10.28 -8.86
CA ARG A 198 -18.74 -9.09 -9.31
C ARG A 198 -18.52 -8.78 -10.79
N TYR A 199 -17.28 -8.88 -11.23
CA TYR A 199 -16.86 -8.61 -12.59
C TYR A 199 -16.32 -9.87 -13.27
N ASN A 200 -15.90 -9.75 -14.52
CA ASN A 200 -15.23 -10.84 -15.23
C ASN A 200 -13.96 -11.25 -14.48
N ASP A 201 -13.81 -12.54 -14.19
CA ASP A 201 -12.67 -13.08 -13.44
C ASP A 201 -11.34 -12.81 -14.14
N TYR A 202 -11.29 -12.88 -15.49
CA TYR A 202 -10.06 -12.59 -16.25
C TYR A 202 -9.66 -11.11 -16.14
N ALA A 203 -10.64 -10.19 -16.22
CA ALA A 203 -10.37 -8.77 -16.06
C ALA A 203 -9.83 -8.46 -14.66
N MET A 204 -10.42 -9.05 -13.62
CA MET A 204 -9.94 -8.85 -12.24
C MET A 204 -8.56 -9.48 -12.02
N LEU A 205 -8.29 -10.65 -12.60
CA LEU A 205 -6.98 -11.28 -12.57
C LEU A 205 -5.93 -10.43 -13.33
N ALA A 206 -6.30 -9.84 -14.45
CA ALA A 206 -5.41 -8.93 -15.19
C ALA A 206 -5.07 -7.67 -14.37
N ILE A 207 -6.07 -7.05 -13.69
CA ILE A 207 -5.81 -5.91 -12.79
C ILE A 207 -4.91 -6.34 -11.65
N LEU A 208 -5.15 -7.50 -11.03
CA LEU A 208 -4.30 -8.06 -9.97
C LEU A 208 -2.86 -8.22 -10.45
N LEU A 209 -2.66 -8.87 -11.60
CA LEU A 209 -1.34 -9.08 -12.20
C LEU A 209 -0.63 -7.76 -12.48
N ILE A 210 -1.24 -6.88 -13.28
CA ILE A 210 -0.63 -5.62 -13.72
C ILE A 210 -0.29 -4.74 -12.51
N SER A 211 -1.23 -4.61 -11.56
CA SER A 211 -1.00 -3.81 -10.35
C SER A 211 0.11 -4.40 -9.46
N THR A 212 0.19 -5.73 -9.36
CA THR A 212 1.28 -6.39 -8.61
C THR A 212 2.62 -6.20 -9.30
N LEU A 213 2.70 -6.33 -10.62
CA LEU A 213 3.94 -6.11 -11.38
C LEU A 213 4.43 -4.66 -11.20
N ILE A 214 3.54 -3.68 -11.37
CA ILE A 214 3.86 -2.27 -11.19
C ILE A 214 4.29 -1.99 -9.74
N LEU A 215 3.55 -2.51 -8.74
CA LEU A 215 3.87 -2.34 -7.33
C LEU A 215 5.25 -2.91 -6.99
N THR A 216 5.54 -4.13 -7.44
CA THR A 216 6.80 -4.82 -7.20
C THR A 216 7.99 -4.07 -7.80
N THR A 217 7.85 -3.57 -9.02
CA THR A 217 8.92 -2.89 -9.76
C THR A 217 8.98 -1.39 -9.52
N SER A 218 8.09 -0.83 -8.70
CA SER A 218 8.06 0.61 -8.40
C SER A 218 9.23 1.07 -7.52
N LYS A 219 9.66 0.20 -6.60
CA LYS A 219 10.79 0.41 -5.69
C LYS A 219 11.52 -0.91 -5.46
N GLN A 220 12.84 -0.84 -5.31
CA GLN A 220 13.65 -2.04 -5.05
C GLN A 220 13.24 -2.77 -3.76
N GLN A 221 12.90 -2.03 -2.72
CA GLN A 221 12.40 -2.57 -1.44
C GLN A 221 11.09 -3.36 -1.58
N ASN A 222 10.35 -3.19 -2.69
CA ASN A 222 9.10 -3.90 -2.94
C ASN A 222 9.30 -5.26 -3.63
N ALA A 223 10.53 -5.70 -3.83
CA ALA A 223 10.83 -7.03 -4.41
C ALA A 223 10.06 -8.19 -3.72
N PRO A 224 9.94 -8.26 -2.37
CA PRO A 224 9.18 -9.32 -1.69
C PRO A 224 7.69 -9.32 -2.03
N VAL A 225 7.12 -8.18 -2.45
CA VAL A 225 5.68 -8.05 -2.76
C VAL A 225 5.25 -9.04 -3.83
N GLY A 226 5.99 -9.08 -4.95
CA GLY A 226 5.71 -10.00 -6.06
C GLY A 226 5.75 -11.47 -5.61
N MET A 227 6.72 -11.83 -4.77
CA MET A 227 6.86 -13.19 -4.23
C MET A 227 5.69 -13.57 -3.32
N VAL A 228 5.33 -12.70 -2.37
CA VAL A 228 4.24 -12.94 -1.41
C VAL A 228 2.90 -13.06 -2.12
N ILE A 229 2.57 -12.11 -3.01
CA ILE A 229 1.30 -12.12 -3.73
C ILE A 229 1.24 -13.32 -4.68
N SER A 230 2.34 -13.66 -5.37
CA SER A 230 2.43 -14.85 -6.21
C SER A 230 2.03 -16.11 -5.45
N LEU A 231 2.70 -16.40 -4.32
CA LEU A 231 2.48 -17.62 -3.54
C LEU A 231 1.04 -17.70 -3.01
N LEU A 232 0.52 -16.61 -2.44
CA LEU A 232 -0.81 -16.59 -1.83
C LEU A 232 -1.95 -16.50 -2.85
N SER A 233 -1.65 -16.15 -4.11
CA SER A 233 -2.62 -16.14 -5.20
C SER A 233 -2.78 -17.48 -5.92
N ILE A 234 -1.87 -18.46 -5.73
CA ILE A 234 -1.97 -19.79 -6.35
C ILE A 234 -3.37 -20.43 -6.15
N PRO A 235 -4.00 -20.37 -4.96
CA PRO A 235 -5.33 -20.94 -4.76
C PRO A 235 -6.45 -20.32 -5.62
N LEU A 236 -6.21 -19.18 -6.31
CA LEU A 236 -7.14 -18.63 -7.31
C LEU A 236 -7.39 -19.62 -8.47
N VAL A 237 -6.47 -20.53 -8.76
CA VAL A 237 -6.65 -21.63 -9.73
C VAL A 237 -7.92 -22.44 -9.46
N LEU A 238 -8.34 -22.53 -8.21
CA LEU A 238 -9.47 -23.34 -7.78
C LEU A 238 -10.83 -22.66 -7.97
N ILE A 239 -10.88 -21.34 -8.20
CA ILE A 239 -12.15 -20.59 -8.30
C ILE A 239 -12.94 -20.89 -9.59
N ARG A 240 -12.25 -21.43 -10.62
CA ARG A 240 -12.87 -21.87 -11.88
C ARG A 240 -12.35 -23.24 -12.29
N ARG A 241 -13.21 -23.98 -13.00
CA ARG A 241 -12.88 -25.33 -13.49
C ARG A 241 -12.27 -25.33 -14.89
N ASP A 242 -12.41 -24.23 -15.67
CA ASP A 242 -11.87 -24.17 -17.02
C ASP A 242 -10.34 -24.14 -17.04
N LYS A 243 -9.76 -24.89 -17.98
CA LYS A 243 -8.31 -25.07 -18.07
C LYS A 243 -7.59 -23.75 -18.40
N LEU A 244 -8.19 -22.91 -19.26
CA LEU A 244 -7.58 -21.65 -19.68
C LEU A 244 -7.38 -20.72 -18.46
N PHE A 245 -8.41 -20.54 -17.62
CA PHE A 245 -8.31 -19.72 -16.42
C PHE A 245 -7.21 -20.21 -15.48
N ARG A 246 -7.09 -21.53 -15.31
CA ARG A 246 -6.05 -22.13 -14.46
C ARG A 246 -4.65 -21.83 -14.97
N TRP A 247 -4.44 -22.00 -16.28
CA TRP A 247 -3.14 -21.70 -16.89
C TRP A 247 -2.81 -20.21 -16.82
N VAL A 248 -3.77 -19.33 -17.11
CA VAL A 248 -3.58 -17.88 -17.00
C VAL A 248 -3.26 -17.48 -15.54
N THR A 249 -3.91 -18.11 -14.55
CA THR A 249 -3.62 -17.85 -13.14
C THR A 249 -2.20 -18.30 -12.75
N LEU A 250 -1.78 -19.49 -13.15
CA LEU A 250 -0.43 -19.99 -12.87
C LEU A 250 0.65 -19.15 -13.57
N LEU A 251 0.41 -18.77 -14.83
CA LEU A 251 1.30 -17.86 -15.56
C LEU A 251 1.40 -16.50 -14.87
N SER A 252 0.27 -15.96 -14.40
CA SER A 252 0.24 -14.71 -13.65
C SER A 252 1.05 -14.81 -12.36
N ALA A 253 0.89 -15.90 -11.60
CA ALA A 253 1.69 -16.15 -10.40
C ALA A 253 3.18 -16.26 -10.75
N GLY A 254 3.54 -17.00 -11.80
CA GLY A 254 4.93 -17.11 -12.27
C GLY A 254 5.54 -15.76 -12.66
N LEU A 255 4.79 -14.90 -13.37
CA LEU A 255 5.24 -13.55 -13.75
C LEU A 255 5.43 -12.64 -12.53
N MET A 256 4.54 -12.70 -11.54
CA MET A 256 4.68 -11.94 -10.30
C MET A 256 5.91 -12.41 -9.49
N MET A 257 6.15 -13.72 -9.40
CA MET A 257 7.34 -14.28 -8.76
C MET A 257 8.60 -13.83 -9.47
N PHE A 258 8.62 -13.94 -10.80
CA PHE A 258 9.76 -13.52 -11.61
C PHE A 258 10.05 -12.03 -11.43
N ALA A 259 9.03 -11.17 -11.44
CA ALA A 259 9.20 -9.74 -11.20
C ALA A 259 9.82 -9.45 -9.83
N GLY A 260 9.40 -10.16 -8.77
CA GLY A 260 9.99 -10.02 -7.44
C GLY A 260 11.48 -10.39 -7.43
N ILE A 261 11.83 -11.55 -7.98
CA ILE A 261 13.22 -12.01 -8.08
C ILE A 261 14.05 -11.05 -8.94
N ALA A 262 13.55 -10.67 -10.11
CA ALA A 262 14.24 -9.76 -11.01
C ALA A 262 14.48 -8.39 -10.38
N THR A 263 13.49 -7.84 -9.66
CA THR A 263 13.65 -6.57 -8.94
C THR A 263 14.75 -6.65 -7.89
N TYR A 264 14.81 -7.75 -7.13
CA TYR A 264 15.87 -7.97 -6.14
C TYR A 264 17.26 -8.08 -6.78
N LEU A 265 17.40 -8.85 -7.85
CA LEU A 265 18.69 -9.08 -8.51
C LEU A 265 19.22 -7.85 -9.27
N ASN A 266 18.35 -6.91 -9.64
CA ASN A 266 18.73 -5.68 -10.35
C ASN A 266 18.99 -4.49 -9.43
N ILE A 267 19.20 -4.69 -8.11
CA ILE A 267 19.62 -3.63 -7.21
C ILE A 267 21.04 -3.21 -7.56
N SER A 268 21.26 -1.92 -7.83
CA SER A 268 22.60 -1.42 -8.16
C SER A 268 23.56 -1.54 -6.97
N LYS A 269 24.86 -1.74 -7.24
CA LYS A 269 25.89 -1.82 -6.19
C LYS A 269 25.89 -0.59 -5.27
N GLU A 270 25.67 0.60 -5.83
CA GLU A 270 25.62 1.83 -5.06
C GLU A 270 24.48 1.80 -4.02
N PHE A 271 23.28 1.37 -4.43
CA PHE A 271 22.16 1.22 -3.48
C PHE A 271 22.40 0.13 -2.45
N VAL A 272 23.05 -0.97 -2.83
CA VAL A 272 23.45 -2.00 -1.87
C VAL A 272 24.39 -1.42 -0.82
N ASN A 273 25.40 -0.64 -1.23
CA ASN A 273 26.35 -0.01 -0.31
C ASN A 273 25.66 1.03 0.61
N ILE A 274 24.78 1.88 0.06
CA ILE A 274 24.00 2.84 0.85
C ILE A 274 23.20 2.11 1.94
N ASN A 275 22.48 1.07 1.53
CA ASN A 275 21.63 0.30 2.44
C ASN A 275 22.47 -0.46 3.48
N GLN A 276 23.57 -1.11 3.06
CA GLN A 276 24.49 -1.78 3.99
C GLN A 276 25.06 -0.80 5.01
N TYR A 277 25.51 0.39 4.55
CA TYR A 277 26.04 1.41 5.44
C TYR A 277 25.02 1.78 6.52
N HIS A 278 23.82 2.16 6.12
CA HIS A 278 22.78 2.54 7.07
C HIS A 278 22.35 1.36 7.96
N ALA A 279 22.21 0.15 7.43
CA ALA A 279 21.85 -1.02 8.20
C ALA A 279 22.85 -1.31 9.33
N MET A 280 24.14 -1.05 9.09
CA MET A 280 25.17 -1.17 10.12
C MET A 280 25.19 0.05 11.07
N THR A 281 25.35 1.26 10.53
CA THR A 281 25.59 2.48 11.33
C THR A 281 24.34 2.98 12.07
N ARG A 282 23.17 2.89 11.40
CA ARG A 282 21.86 3.33 11.87
C ARG A 282 20.98 2.19 12.39
N GLY A 283 21.43 0.96 12.24
CA GLY A 283 20.77 -0.23 12.76
C GLY A 283 21.61 -0.91 13.83
N VAL A 284 22.52 -1.82 13.45
CA VAL A 284 23.28 -2.66 14.37
C VAL A 284 24.05 -1.87 15.42
N LEU A 285 24.86 -0.89 14.99
CA LEU A 285 25.69 -0.13 15.92
C LEU A 285 24.87 0.79 16.82
N MET A 286 23.77 1.33 16.32
CA MET A 286 22.91 2.23 17.06
C MET A 286 22.19 1.50 18.21
N GLU A 287 21.68 0.30 17.95
CA GLU A 287 20.95 -0.50 18.92
C GLU A 287 21.88 -1.24 19.90
N SER A 288 23.15 -1.45 19.52
CA SER A 288 24.10 -2.17 20.36
C SER A 288 24.60 -1.30 21.52
N LYS A 289 24.63 -1.89 22.71
CA LYS A 289 25.25 -1.30 23.91
C LYS A 289 26.78 -1.27 23.81
N ASN A 290 27.35 -2.17 23.01
CA ASN A 290 28.78 -2.27 22.77
C ASN A 290 29.05 -2.41 21.26
N PRO A 291 29.14 -1.27 20.52
CA PRO A 291 29.33 -1.24 19.08
C PRO A 291 30.59 -1.99 18.60
N GLU A 292 31.67 -1.95 19.38
CA GLU A 292 32.93 -2.62 19.08
C GLU A 292 32.73 -4.16 19.04
N THR A 293 32.07 -4.71 20.04
CA THR A 293 31.75 -6.14 20.08
C THR A 293 30.80 -6.53 18.95
N ALA A 294 29.83 -5.68 18.64
CA ALA A 294 28.91 -5.91 17.53
C ALA A 294 29.65 -6.03 16.19
N LEU A 295 30.62 -5.13 15.91
CA LEU A 295 31.48 -5.20 14.73
C LEU A 295 32.30 -6.48 14.67
N GLY A 296 32.81 -6.92 15.83
CA GLY A 296 33.54 -8.18 15.93
C GLY A 296 32.76 -9.40 15.45
N SER A 297 31.42 -9.41 15.64
CA SER A 297 30.51 -10.47 15.14
C SER A 297 30.49 -10.57 13.62
N PHE A 298 30.86 -9.50 12.91
CA PHE A 298 30.97 -9.46 11.45
C PHE A 298 32.40 -9.53 10.94
N GLY A 299 33.40 -9.66 11.84
CA GLY A 299 34.83 -9.61 11.47
C GLY A 299 35.27 -8.23 10.98
N ILE A 300 34.62 -7.18 11.42
CA ILE A 300 34.94 -5.78 11.13
C ILE A 300 35.79 -5.22 12.26
N ASN A 301 36.80 -4.39 11.92
CA ASN A 301 37.66 -3.76 12.93
C ASN A 301 36.88 -2.81 13.83
N GLU A 302 37.15 -2.85 15.13
CA GLU A 302 36.46 -2.07 16.18
C GLU A 302 36.53 -0.54 15.95
N GLN A 303 37.58 -0.05 15.27
CA GLN A 303 37.69 1.39 14.93
C GLN A 303 36.48 1.94 14.15
N TYR A 304 35.78 1.10 13.41
CA TYR A 304 34.57 1.49 12.69
C TYR A 304 33.37 1.75 13.59
N ALA A 305 33.47 1.54 14.92
CA ALA A 305 32.44 1.95 15.89
C ALA A 305 32.18 3.46 15.88
N ILE A 306 33.18 4.25 15.46
CA ILE A 306 33.05 5.71 15.23
C ILE A 306 31.97 6.06 14.20
N LEU A 307 31.56 5.12 13.34
CA LEU A 307 30.50 5.31 12.34
C LEU A 307 29.09 5.18 12.91
N LYS A 308 28.93 4.86 14.20
CA LYS A 308 27.63 4.84 14.88
C LYS A 308 26.90 6.15 14.61
N GLU A 309 25.61 6.05 14.22
CA GLU A 309 24.71 7.17 13.91
C GLU A 309 25.01 7.92 12.60
N ASN A 310 26.14 7.66 11.93
CA ASN A 310 26.46 8.33 10.66
C ASN A 310 25.51 7.91 9.55
N THR A 311 25.28 8.86 8.61
CA THR A 311 24.53 8.58 7.37
C THR A 311 25.49 8.53 6.18
N TYR A 312 25.08 7.83 5.12
CA TYR A 312 25.86 7.74 3.88
C TYR A 312 26.07 9.10 3.19
N TYR A 313 25.22 10.08 3.53
CA TYR A 313 25.16 11.40 2.89
C TYR A 313 25.73 12.53 3.76
N ASP A 314 26.41 12.18 4.85
CA ASP A 314 27.03 13.18 5.70
C ASP A 314 28.09 13.97 4.91
N GLN A 315 27.91 15.29 4.84
CA GLN A 315 28.78 16.17 4.05
C GLN A 315 30.25 16.13 4.52
N TYR A 316 30.45 15.93 5.82
CA TYR A 316 31.77 15.81 6.47
C TYR A 316 31.84 14.48 7.22
N GLY A 317 31.67 13.40 6.46
CA GLY A 317 31.71 12.04 7.03
C GLY A 317 33.10 11.69 7.58
N THR A 318 33.13 10.87 8.62
CA THR A 318 34.36 10.38 9.25
C THR A 318 35.22 9.55 8.29
N VAL A 319 34.57 8.92 7.29
CA VAL A 319 35.21 8.10 6.25
C VAL A 319 34.65 8.45 4.88
N ASP A 320 35.45 8.28 3.82
CA ASP A 320 34.91 8.30 2.46
C ASP A 320 34.12 7.02 2.20
N VAL A 321 32.80 7.16 2.14
CA VAL A 321 31.86 6.04 1.94
C VAL A 321 32.02 5.31 0.60
N LYS A 322 32.73 5.93 -0.37
CA LYS A 322 33.02 5.34 -1.70
C LYS A 322 34.46 4.79 -1.82
N SER A 323 35.25 4.83 -0.73
CA SER A 323 36.63 4.37 -0.75
C SER A 323 36.75 2.87 -0.94
N GLU A 324 37.79 2.43 -1.67
CA GLU A 324 38.13 1.01 -1.77
C GLU A 324 38.44 0.37 -0.41
N LEU A 325 38.97 1.17 0.53
CA LEU A 325 39.27 0.72 1.88
C LEU A 325 38.00 0.27 2.60
N LEU A 326 36.93 1.07 2.49
CA LEU A 326 35.65 0.75 3.09
C LEU A 326 34.97 -0.43 2.36
N ASP A 327 35.11 -0.51 1.03
CA ASP A 327 34.59 -1.64 0.25
C ASP A 327 35.21 -2.98 0.73
N LYS A 328 36.55 -3.02 0.95
CA LYS A 328 37.25 -4.23 1.37
C LYS A 328 37.06 -4.60 2.85
N ASN A 329 37.04 -3.63 3.73
CA ASN A 329 37.13 -3.87 5.18
C ASN A 329 35.78 -3.72 5.91
N PHE A 330 34.78 -3.18 5.24
CA PHE A 330 33.47 -2.94 5.82
C PHE A 330 32.35 -3.60 4.98
N TYR A 331 32.03 -3.11 3.78
CA TYR A 331 30.92 -3.64 2.98
C TYR A 331 31.07 -5.11 2.61
N SER A 332 32.26 -5.58 2.27
CA SER A 332 32.49 -7.00 1.91
C SER A 332 32.33 -7.97 3.07
N ARG A 333 32.29 -7.49 4.32
CA ARG A 333 32.27 -8.33 5.52
C ARG A 333 30.88 -8.81 5.91
N TYR A 334 29.83 -8.15 5.44
CA TYR A 334 28.46 -8.46 5.81
C TYR A 334 27.48 -8.20 4.68
N GLY A 335 26.28 -8.70 4.85
CA GLY A 335 25.15 -8.47 3.96
C GLY A 335 23.83 -8.61 4.73
N PHE A 336 22.71 -8.51 4.03
CA PHE A 336 21.38 -8.57 4.65
C PHE A 336 21.16 -9.86 5.45
N VAL A 337 21.66 -11.00 4.96
CA VAL A 337 21.52 -12.29 5.66
C VAL A 337 22.30 -12.29 6.97
N SER A 338 23.53 -11.77 6.99
CA SER A 338 24.34 -11.71 8.23
C SER A 338 23.74 -10.75 9.24
N ILE A 339 23.16 -9.62 8.82
CA ILE A 339 22.43 -8.71 9.71
C ILE A 339 21.20 -9.39 10.31
N LEU A 340 20.42 -10.12 9.50
CA LEU A 340 19.30 -10.89 10.00
C LEU A 340 19.71 -11.95 11.02
N THR A 341 20.81 -12.66 10.74
CA THR A 341 21.38 -13.67 11.65
C THR A 341 21.87 -13.04 12.95
N TYR A 342 22.50 -11.86 12.86
CA TYR A 342 22.92 -11.08 14.03
C TYR A 342 21.72 -10.76 14.93
N TYR A 343 20.66 -10.17 14.39
CA TYR A 343 19.46 -9.84 15.15
C TYR A 343 18.76 -11.09 15.72
N ALA A 344 18.77 -12.23 15.01
CA ALA A 344 18.22 -13.48 15.51
C ALA A 344 18.97 -14.00 16.75
N SER A 345 20.28 -13.71 16.87
CA SER A 345 21.11 -14.06 18.02
C SER A 345 21.13 -12.97 19.11
N HIS A 346 20.60 -11.77 18.83
CA HIS A 346 20.56 -10.64 19.76
C HIS A 346 19.09 -10.13 19.93
N PRO A 347 18.21 -10.90 20.61
CA PRO A 347 16.77 -10.62 20.63
C PRO A 347 16.41 -9.29 21.31
N ASN A 348 17.24 -8.78 22.21
CA ASN A 348 17.01 -7.47 22.84
C ASN A 348 17.21 -6.32 21.83
N GLU A 349 18.26 -6.39 21.00
CA GLU A 349 18.52 -5.41 19.95
C GLU A 349 17.49 -5.51 18.82
N LEU A 350 17.09 -6.75 18.47
CA LEU A 350 15.98 -6.97 17.57
C LEU A 350 14.68 -6.34 18.09
N GLY A 351 14.37 -6.52 19.37
CA GLY A 351 13.19 -5.92 19.99
C GLY A 351 13.22 -4.39 19.93
N SER A 352 14.36 -3.79 20.22
CA SER A 352 14.56 -2.34 20.19
C SER A 352 14.37 -1.75 18.79
N ILE A 353 15.03 -2.32 17.77
CA ILE A 353 14.88 -1.83 16.39
C ILE A 353 13.46 -2.06 15.83
N LEU A 354 12.79 -3.15 16.23
CA LEU A 354 11.40 -3.40 15.86
C LEU A 354 10.43 -2.40 16.52
N ASP A 355 10.68 -1.99 17.77
CA ASP A 355 9.88 -0.96 18.43
C ASP A 355 10.11 0.42 17.79
N THR A 356 11.35 0.75 17.42
CA THR A 356 11.67 1.97 16.62
C THR A 356 10.92 1.98 15.30
N ALA A 357 10.88 0.84 14.61
CA ALA A 357 10.09 0.66 13.41
C ALA A 357 8.59 0.86 13.68
N ALA A 358 8.05 0.23 14.70
CA ALA A 358 6.64 0.33 15.06
C ALA A 358 6.21 1.76 15.40
N GLU A 359 7.07 2.59 15.99
CA GLU A 359 6.80 4.01 16.22
C GLU A 359 6.59 4.81 14.93
N SER A 360 7.25 4.40 13.86
CA SER A 360 7.18 5.06 12.54
C SER A 360 6.16 4.44 11.60
N ALA A 361 5.76 3.19 11.83
CA ALA A 361 4.89 2.40 10.97
C ALA A 361 3.48 2.97 10.75
N TYR A 362 3.05 3.90 11.59
CA TYR A 362 1.73 4.53 11.49
C TYR A 362 1.76 5.94 10.89
N LYS A 363 2.95 6.48 10.61
CA LYS A 363 3.11 7.79 9.99
C LYS A 363 2.82 7.72 8.50
N ILE A 364 1.82 8.45 8.04
CA ILE A 364 1.46 8.48 6.61
C ILE A 364 2.36 9.46 5.86
N LYS A 365 2.61 10.62 6.44
CA LYS A 365 3.49 11.64 5.89
C LYS A 365 4.66 11.91 6.83
N PRO A 366 5.91 11.95 6.34
CA PRO A 366 7.06 12.30 7.16
C PRO A 366 6.95 13.74 7.66
N ALA A 367 7.15 13.94 8.97
CA ALA A 367 7.11 15.27 9.58
C ALA A 367 8.21 16.21 9.08
N ALA A 368 9.28 15.65 8.54
CA ALA A 368 10.42 16.43 8.04
C ALA A 368 10.14 17.18 6.74
N MET A 369 9.10 16.83 5.97
CA MET A 369 8.86 17.40 4.63
C MET A 369 7.66 18.36 4.64
N GLY A 370 7.90 19.62 4.20
CA GLY A 370 6.85 20.61 4.02
C GLY A 370 5.92 20.31 2.85
N ASN A 371 4.75 20.93 2.85
CA ASN A 371 3.71 20.69 1.87
C ASN A 371 3.40 21.91 0.99
N TYR A 372 3.87 23.10 1.33
CA TYR A 372 3.52 24.34 0.65
C TYR A 372 4.64 24.80 -0.29
N GLU A 373 4.26 25.51 -1.36
CA GLU A 373 5.22 26.26 -2.18
C GLU A 373 5.81 27.41 -1.36
N LEU A 374 7.04 27.81 -1.68
CA LEU A 374 7.69 28.99 -1.09
C LEU A 374 6.83 30.26 -1.25
N SER A 375 6.18 30.42 -2.40
CA SER A 375 5.26 31.53 -2.71
C SER A 375 4.03 31.61 -1.81
N ALA A 376 3.69 30.57 -1.08
CA ALA A 376 2.55 30.56 -0.15
C ALA A 376 2.84 31.31 1.16
N GLY A 377 4.09 31.78 1.38
CA GLY A 377 4.49 32.54 2.57
C GLY A 377 4.35 31.79 3.89
N LYS A 378 4.42 30.45 3.84
CA LYS A 378 4.39 29.59 5.03
C LYS A 378 5.81 29.35 5.55
N GLU A 379 5.91 29.01 6.84
CA GLU A 379 7.18 28.68 7.46
C GLU A 379 7.86 27.47 6.78
N PHE A 380 9.17 27.40 6.90
CA PHE A 380 9.96 26.26 6.42
C PHE A 380 9.46 24.96 7.05
N ARG A 381 9.22 23.91 6.24
CA ARG A 381 8.62 22.62 6.64
C ARG A 381 7.16 22.69 7.10
N ALA A 382 6.44 23.77 6.82
CA ALA A 382 5.03 23.86 7.18
C ALA A 382 4.22 22.74 6.53
N GLN A 383 3.40 22.06 7.32
CA GLN A 383 2.54 20.98 6.85
C GLN A 383 1.09 21.44 6.70
N SER A 384 0.43 20.92 5.68
CA SER A 384 -1.00 21.13 5.48
C SER A 384 -1.81 20.30 6.46
N HIS A 385 -2.81 20.91 7.06
CA HIS A 385 -3.82 20.28 7.90
C HIS A 385 -5.19 20.14 7.20
N PHE A 386 -5.26 20.48 5.92
CA PHE A 386 -6.48 20.32 5.14
C PHE A 386 -6.79 18.83 5.00
N PHE A 387 -7.95 18.42 5.46
CA PHE A 387 -8.45 17.04 5.42
C PHE A 387 -7.41 15.98 5.86
N SER A 388 -6.73 16.20 6.98
CA SER A 388 -5.66 15.34 7.51
C SER A 388 -5.94 14.82 8.92
N LEU A 389 -7.23 14.75 9.30
CA LEU A 389 -7.63 14.30 10.64
C LEU A 389 -7.29 12.82 10.87
N TYR A 390 -7.49 11.97 9.84
CA TYR A 390 -7.20 10.55 9.96
C TYR A 390 -5.71 10.29 10.21
N SER A 391 -4.83 10.85 9.39
CA SER A 391 -3.37 10.71 9.55
C SER A 391 -2.90 11.22 10.90
N THR A 392 -3.43 12.36 11.36
CA THR A 392 -3.10 12.94 12.66
C THR A 392 -3.57 12.05 13.83
N LEU A 393 -4.79 11.53 13.77
CA LEU A 393 -5.31 10.62 14.82
C LEU A 393 -4.54 9.30 14.83
N LYS A 394 -4.27 8.73 13.66
CA LYS A 394 -3.52 7.48 13.53
C LYS A 394 -2.14 7.60 14.16
N GLU A 395 -1.37 8.65 13.83
CA GLU A 395 -0.04 8.87 14.37
C GLU A 395 -0.04 9.06 15.90
N LYS A 396 -1.05 9.78 16.43
CA LYS A 396 -1.14 10.07 17.87
C LYS A 396 -1.68 8.91 18.72
N LEU A 397 -2.58 8.10 18.16
CA LEU A 397 -3.32 7.08 18.91
C LEU A 397 -2.82 5.65 18.69
N ALA A 398 -2.04 5.40 17.65
CA ALA A 398 -1.54 4.07 17.37
C ALA A 398 -0.56 3.62 18.45
N PRO A 399 -0.70 2.38 18.97
CA PRO A 399 0.22 1.83 19.93
C PRO A 399 1.61 1.62 19.34
N ARG A 400 2.64 2.08 20.07
CA ARG A 400 4.02 2.10 19.57
C ARG A 400 4.77 0.76 19.61
N PRO A 401 4.54 -0.18 20.59
CA PRO A 401 5.29 -1.43 20.63
C PRO A 401 5.00 -2.32 19.42
N PHE A 402 6.04 -2.96 18.86
CA PHE A 402 5.90 -3.93 17.77
C PHE A 402 5.03 -5.14 18.15
N ALA A 403 5.02 -5.50 19.42
CA ALA A 403 4.13 -6.54 19.94
C ALA A 403 2.65 -6.26 19.65
N PHE A 404 2.23 -4.99 19.56
CA PHE A 404 0.87 -4.64 19.15
C PHE A 404 0.61 -5.02 17.69
N ILE A 405 1.58 -4.83 16.80
CA ILE A 405 1.44 -5.23 15.38
C ILE A 405 1.20 -6.75 15.30
N LEU A 406 1.98 -7.53 16.04
CA LEU A 406 1.81 -8.99 16.09
C LEU A 406 0.45 -9.39 16.67
N LEU A 407 0.03 -8.75 17.76
CA LEU A 407 -1.29 -8.98 18.37
C LEU A 407 -2.43 -8.63 17.37
N TRP A 408 -2.34 -7.48 16.73
CA TRP A 408 -3.31 -7.07 15.72
C TRP A 408 -3.40 -8.06 14.56
N MET A 409 -2.26 -8.56 14.06
CA MET A 409 -2.22 -9.60 13.04
C MET A 409 -2.89 -10.89 13.52
N ALA A 410 -2.55 -11.37 14.72
CA ALA A 410 -3.10 -12.59 15.29
C ALA A 410 -4.64 -12.48 15.49
N VAL A 411 -5.12 -11.36 16.04
CA VAL A 411 -6.55 -11.09 16.23
C VAL A 411 -7.27 -11.05 14.89
N THR A 412 -6.70 -10.36 13.89
CA THR A 412 -7.31 -10.28 12.57
C THR A 412 -7.41 -11.67 11.92
N ILE A 413 -6.35 -12.46 11.96
CA ILE A 413 -6.37 -13.84 11.46
C ILE A 413 -7.45 -14.64 12.20
N GLY A 414 -7.52 -14.53 13.53
CA GLY A 414 -8.52 -15.20 14.36
C GLY A 414 -9.97 -14.85 13.97
N VAL A 415 -10.23 -13.59 13.64
CA VAL A 415 -11.57 -13.13 13.20
C VAL A 415 -12.00 -13.74 11.85
N TYR A 416 -11.07 -13.95 10.92
CA TYR A 416 -11.37 -14.46 9.58
C TYR A 416 -11.20 -15.99 9.45
N MET A 417 -10.45 -16.63 10.35
CA MET A 417 -10.16 -18.06 10.34
C MET A 417 -11.41 -18.97 10.35
N PRO A 418 -12.45 -18.72 11.17
CA PRO A 418 -13.64 -19.60 11.17
C PRO A 418 -14.35 -19.62 9.82
N SER A 419 -14.38 -18.49 9.11
CA SER A 419 -14.94 -18.42 7.76
C SER A 419 -14.10 -19.19 6.75
N PHE A 420 -12.79 -19.10 6.85
CA PHE A 420 -11.83 -19.80 6.00
C PHE A 420 -11.93 -21.33 6.17
N VAL A 421 -11.92 -21.82 7.41
CA VAL A 421 -12.07 -23.25 7.71
C VAL A 421 -13.39 -23.79 7.19
N ARG A 422 -14.49 -23.02 7.34
CA ARG A 422 -15.79 -23.39 6.77
C ARG A 422 -15.70 -23.50 5.25
N SER A 423 -15.08 -22.52 4.59
CA SER A 423 -14.92 -22.49 3.13
C SER A 423 -14.12 -23.68 2.61
N ILE A 424 -13.07 -24.11 3.33
CA ILE A 424 -12.31 -25.33 3.01
C ILE A 424 -13.21 -26.56 3.10
N ARG A 425 -13.94 -26.73 4.22
CA ARG A 425 -14.82 -27.88 4.46
C ARG A 425 -15.95 -27.97 3.44
N THR A 426 -16.49 -26.85 3.01
CA THR A 426 -17.58 -26.78 2.02
C THR A 426 -17.08 -26.69 0.58
N ARG A 427 -15.76 -26.72 0.34
CA ARG A 427 -15.11 -26.51 -0.97
C ARG A 427 -15.55 -25.20 -1.66
N ASP A 428 -15.83 -24.16 -0.87
CA ASP A 428 -16.07 -22.80 -1.36
C ASP A 428 -14.72 -22.09 -1.59
N PHE A 429 -14.11 -22.37 -2.74
CA PHE A 429 -12.80 -21.84 -3.10
C PHE A 429 -12.78 -20.30 -3.24
N ARG A 430 -13.95 -19.67 -3.51
CA ARG A 430 -14.05 -18.21 -3.49
C ARG A 430 -14.08 -17.67 -2.07
N GLY A 431 -14.80 -18.33 -1.16
CA GLY A 431 -14.84 -17.96 0.25
C GLY A 431 -13.46 -17.97 0.92
N MET A 432 -12.57 -18.89 0.51
CA MET A 432 -11.20 -18.95 0.99
C MET A 432 -10.38 -17.68 0.66
N GLN A 433 -10.65 -17.05 -0.48
CA GLN A 433 -9.86 -15.90 -0.96
C GLN A 433 -9.90 -14.70 0.00
N ARG A 434 -10.94 -14.60 0.84
CA ARG A 434 -11.06 -13.49 1.78
C ARG A 434 -9.97 -13.46 2.83
N LEU A 435 -9.57 -14.59 3.39
CA LEU A 435 -8.44 -14.66 4.32
C LEU A 435 -7.11 -14.54 3.57
N LEU A 436 -7.00 -15.14 2.39
CA LEU A 436 -5.76 -15.13 1.61
C LEU A 436 -5.36 -13.71 1.20
N VAL A 437 -6.31 -12.86 0.77
CA VAL A 437 -5.99 -11.46 0.46
C VAL A 437 -5.57 -10.68 1.71
N ILE A 438 -6.18 -10.95 2.87
CA ILE A 438 -5.79 -10.31 4.13
C ILE A 438 -4.38 -10.75 4.53
N LEU A 439 -4.07 -12.05 4.46
CA LEU A 439 -2.74 -12.58 4.75
C LEU A 439 -1.69 -12.02 3.78
N ALA A 440 -2.00 -11.96 2.49
CA ALA A 440 -1.11 -11.36 1.50
C ALA A 440 -0.81 -9.90 1.84
N THR A 441 -1.85 -9.12 2.17
CA THR A 441 -1.71 -7.72 2.55
C THR A 441 -0.90 -7.53 3.83
N MET A 442 -1.13 -8.38 4.84
CA MET A 442 -0.33 -8.38 6.08
C MET A 442 1.14 -8.68 5.83
N LEU A 443 1.43 -9.75 5.08
CA LEU A 443 2.81 -10.15 4.81
C LEU A 443 3.53 -9.14 3.92
N VAL A 444 2.82 -8.53 2.96
CA VAL A 444 3.35 -7.42 2.16
C VAL A 444 3.68 -6.22 3.06
N GLY A 445 2.78 -5.84 3.97
CA GLY A 445 3.06 -4.77 4.94
C GLY A 445 4.26 -5.10 5.84
N LEU A 446 4.26 -6.30 6.42
CA LEU A 446 5.36 -6.76 7.29
C LEU A 446 6.70 -6.79 6.55
N SER A 447 6.71 -7.19 5.26
CA SER A 447 7.94 -7.15 4.46
C SER A 447 8.50 -5.74 4.33
N GLY A 448 7.65 -4.71 4.32
CA GLY A 448 8.08 -3.31 4.35
C GLY A 448 8.89 -2.98 5.61
N ILE A 449 8.40 -3.37 6.79
CA ILE A 449 9.13 -3.19 8.05
C ILE A 449 10.45 -3.97 8.04
N VAL A 450 10.40 -5.27 7.71
CA VAL A 450 11.60 -6.13 7.76
C VAL A 450 12.67 -5.62 6.79
N VAL A 451 12.31 -5.27 5.56
CA VAL A 451 13.26 -4.76 4.57
C VAL A 451 13.81 -3.40 4.98
N SER A 452 13.01 -2.53 5.61
CA SER A 452 13.48 -1.25 6.15
C SER A 452 14.57 -1.45 7.19
N ILE A 453 14.31 -2.26 8.21
CA ILE A 453 15.24 -2.50 9.32
C ILE A 453 16.55 -3.14 8.83
N ILE A 454 16.45 -4.22 8.06
CA ILE A 454 17.62 -4.97 7.59
C ILE A 454 18.38 -4.17 6.54
N GLY A 455 17.69 -3.33 5.76
CA GLY A 455 18.26 -2.61 4.63
C GLY A 455 18.70 -1.19 4.94
N ALA A 456 18.14 -0.51 5.97
CA ALA A 456 18.42 0.90 6.21
C ALA A 456 18.48 1.30 7.70
N GLY A 457 18.22 0.37 8.62
CA GLY A 457 18.09 0.72 10.03
C GLY A 457 16.96 1.71 10.27
N ASP A 458 17.22 2.78 11.03
CA ASP A 458 16.24 3.85 11.28
C ASP A 458 16.28 4.99 10.26
N ALA A 459 17.13 4.91 9.23
CA ALA A 459 17.27 5.95 8.23
C ALA A 459 15.99 6.09 7.40
N ASP A 460 15.36 7.27 7.41
CA ASP A 460 14.12 7.62 6.67
C ASP A 460 12.98 6.58 6.82
N ILE A 461 12.91 5.96 8.01
CA ILE A 461 12.11 4.77 8.30
C ILE A 461 10.63 4.97 7.99
N ALA A 462 10.03 6.12 8.30
CA ALA A 462 8.60 6.39 8.07
C ALA A 462 8.21 6.27 6.58
N LYS A 463 9.10 6.67 5.67
CA LYS A 463 8.89 6.54 4.22
C LYS A 463 9.08 5.09 3.75
N HIS A 464 10.07 4.40 4.31
CA HIS A 464 10.30 2.99 4.00
C HIS A 464 9.15 2.08 4.45
N GLU A 465 8.45 2.43 5.52
CA GLU A 465 7.32 1.67 6.08
C GLU A 465 5.94 2.07 5.51
N PHE A 466 5.89 2.95 4.51
CA PHE A 466 4.63 3.37 3.89
C PHE A 466 3.78 2.19 3.41
N LEU A 467 4.40 1.12 2.93
CA LEU A 467 3.72 -0.10 2.50
C LEU A 467 3.00 -0.78 3.67
N PHE A 468 3.61 -0.82 4.87
CA PHE A 468 2.95 -1.32 6.08
C PHE A 468 1.78 -0.42 6.49
N THR A 469 2.02 0.89 6.52
CA THR A 469 0.99 1.90 6.84
C THR A 469 -0.28 1.71 6.02
N LEU A 470 -0.13 1.54 4.72
CA LEU A 470 -1.25 1.34 3.79
C LEU A 470 -1.89 -0.05 3.94
N ALA A 471 -1.10 -1.10 4.14
CA ALA A 471 -1.60 -2.45 4.38
C ALA A 471 -2.45 -2.52 5.66
N PHE A 472 -1.98 -1.88 6.73
CA PHE A 472 -2.72 -1.74 7.99
C PHE A 472 -4.07 -1.07 7.75
N ASP A 473 -4.09 0.06 7.05
CA ASP A 473 -5.32 0.83 6.79
C ASP A 473 -6.33 0.07 5.92
N LEU A 474 -5.88 -0.67 4.92
CA LEU A 474 -6.75 -1.51 4.10
C LEU A 474 -7.44 -2.61 4.92
N ILE A 475 -6.71 -3.23 5.84
CA ILE A 475 -7.24 -4.30 6.69
C ILE A 475 -8.17 -3.75 7.77
N ILE A 476 -7.81 -2.62 8.40
CA ILE A 476 -8.68 -1.92 9.36
C ILE A 476 -9.97 -1.48 8.67
N PHE A 477 -9.87 -0.88 7.48
CA PHE A 477 -11.05 -0.49 6.69
C PHE A 477 -11.94 -1.69 6.37
N GLN A 478 -11.37 -2.80 5.88
CA GLN A 478 -12.10 -4.03 5.58
C GLN A 478 -12.78 -4.62 6.83
N THR A 479 -12.10 -4.57 7.97
CA THR A 479 -12.61 -5.11 9.25
C THR A 479 -13.72 -4.24 9.80
N ALA A 480 -13.54 -2.92 9.87
CA ALA A 480 -14.55 -1.96 10.28
C ALA A 480 -15.81 -2.03 9.39
N ALA A 481 -15.61 -2.08 8.07
CA ALA A 481 -16.70 -2.25 7.13
C ALA A 481 -17.46 -3.58 7.34
N SER A 482 -16.77 -4.65 7.74
CA SER A 482 -17.39 -5.94 8.05
C SER A 482 -18.26 -5.86 9.31
N VAL A 483 -17.85 -5.08 10.31
CA VAL A 483 -18.64 -4.81 11.53
C VAL A 483 -19.89 -3.99 11.18
N ILE A 484 -19.72 -2.88 10.44
CA ILE A 484 -20.83 -2.04 9.95
C ILE A 484 -21.84 -2.90 9.14
N GLY A 485 -21.33 -3.77 8.29
CA GLY A 485 -22.15 -4.63 7.43
C GLY A 485 -22.99 -5.65 8.22
N ARG A 486 -22.49 -6.19 9.34
CA ARG A 486 -23.23 -7.14 10.17
C ARG A 486 -24.34 -6.47 10.99
N GLY A 487 -24.18 -5.20 11.38
CA GLY A 487 -25.07 -4.46 12.29
C GLY A 487 -24.98 -4.94 13.74
N ILE A 488 -25.17 -4.03 14.68
CA ILE A 488 -25.16 -4.31 16.14
C ILE A 488 -26.42 -5.13 16.58
N SER A 489 -27.38 -5.32 15.68
CA SER A 489 -28.64 -6.01 15.96
C SER A 489 -28.97 -7.02 14.87
N SER A 490 -28.34 -8.19 14.91
CA SER A 490 -29.04 -9.39 14.49
C SER A 490 -29.74 -10.00 15.72
N ARG A 491 -30.84 -9.42 16.16
CA ARG A 491 -31.86 -10.22 16.81
C ARG A 491 -32.17 -11.34 15.82
N ARG A 492 -31.74 -12.56 16.13
CA ARG A 492 -32.25 -13.77 15.50
C ARG A 492 -33.75 -13.64 15.57
N SER A 493 -34.43 -13.41 14.45
CA SER A 493 -35.84 -13.78 14.32
C SER A 493 -35.85 -15.28 14.57
N VAL A 494 -36.28 -15.64 15.75
CA VAL A 494 -36.70 -17.03 16.05
C VAL A 494 -37.66 -17.35 14.92
N PRO A 495 -37.44 -18.43 14.12
CA PRO A 495 -38.45 -18.84 13.15
C PRO A 495 -39.73 -19.03 13.93
N SER A 496 -40.79 -18.27 13.62
CA SER A 496 -42.11 -18.53 14.12
C SER A 496 -42.43 -19.99 13.79
N ALA A 497 -42.76 -20.76 14.82
CA ALA A 497 -43.22 -22.15 14.66
C ALA A 497 -44.27 -22.18 13.55
N PRO A 498 -44.24 -23.16 12.64
CA PRO A 498 -45.26 -23.27 11.61
C PRO A 498 -46.63 -23.36 12.30
N SER A 499 -47.51 -22.40 11.99
CA SER A 499 -48.88 -22.43 12.45
C SER A 499 -49.48 -23.79 12.10
N ALA A 500 -49.95 -24.54 13.12
CA ALA A 500 -50.63 -25.79 12.96
C ALA A 500 -51.77 -25.61 11.95
N ARG A 501 -51.72 -26.31 10.83
CA ARG A 501 -52.85 -26.35 9.89
C ARG A 501 -54.05 -26.92 10.65
N PRO A 502 -55.24 -26.32 10.56
CA PRO A 502 -56.44 -26.92 11.12
C PRO A 502 -56.68 -28.27 10.43
N LEU A 503 -56.92 -29.29 11.25
CA LEU A 503 -57.30 -30.62 10.80
C LEU A 503 -58.56 -30.49 9.93
N LYS A 504 -58.49 -30.97 8.69
CA LYS A 504 -59.68 -31.12 7.85
C LYS A 504 -60.59 -32.17 8.53
N GLU A 505 -61.79 -31.75 8.96
CA GLU A 505 -62.87 -32.63 9.34
C GLU A 505 -63.22 -33.50 8.15
N TYR A 506 -63.16 -34.83 8.34
CA TYR A 506 -63.73 -35.83 7.42
C TYR A 506 -65.25 -35.92 7.63
N PRO A 507 -66.06 -35.86 6.56
CA PRO A 507 -67.50 -36.06 6.71
C PRO A 507 -67.79 -37.48 7.14
N ALA A 508 -68.67 -37.62 8.13
CA ALA A 508 -69.16 -38.89 8.67
C ALA A 508 -69.85 -39.73 7.58
N LEU A 509 -69.37 -40.96 7.42
CA LEU A 509 -70.06 -42.00 6.60
C LEU A 509 -71.39 -42.42 7.25
N ASN A 510 -72.48 -42.01 6.64
CA ASN A 510 -73.84 -42.40 7.01
C ASN A 510 -74.06 -43.83 6.52
N LYS A 511 -74.10 -44.81 7.44
CA LYS A 511 -74.59 -46.17 7.17
C LYS A 511 -76.09 -46.15 7.16
N GLY A 512 -76.67 -46.10 5.97
CA GLY A 512 -78.07 -46.45 5.77
C GLY A 512 -78.24 -47.99 5.71
N VAL A 513 -78.88 -48.57 6.71
CA VAL A 513 -79.43 -49.88 6.66
C VAL A 513 -80.87 -49.71 6.18
N GLY A 514 -81.27 -50.45 5.16
CA GLY A 514 -82.64 -50.54 4.72
C GLY A 514 -82.85 -51.75 3.80
N MET A 515 -83.44 -52.75 4.29
CA MET A 515 -84.13 -53.89 3.70
C MET A 515 -83.90 -54.24 2.24
#